data_d992b4ce2cf4aca6b62d87e5dd1fa704
#
_entry.id   d992b4ce2cf4aca6b62d87e5dd1fa704
#
_cell.length_a   1.000
_cell.length_b   1.000
_cell.length_c   1.000
_cell.angle_alpha   90.00
_cell.angle_beta   90.00
_cell.angle_gamma   90.00
#
_symmetry.space_group_name_H-M   'P 1'
#
loop_
_entity.id
_entity.type
_entity.pdbx_description
1 polymer ?
#
loop_
_entity_poly.entity_id
_entity_poly.type
_entity_poly.pdbx_seq_one_letter_code
_entity_poly.pdbx_strand_id
1 'polypeptide(L)'
;MMEKPLLAPVHLALSNDEEIGCIGVRRLLDVLSDHPVKPAMGIIGEPTMMKVINAHKGKHSWRVSIRGRAAHSAYPIEGVNAVEMAAELIAHIRRVYGQVRERGPIDEGYRVPHSTLHIGPIEGGRALNIVPDACEFRFEVRHLPEEKADYYFQQITAYVENELLPGMHAVDPDTSIVFETLAGYPGLNTPADAPVVRFVQMLLEDTDDPQKISFGSEAGLFGDQVKIPCVVCGPGSILQAHRPDEYVEE
;
A
#
# COMPACT_ATOMS: atom_id res chain seq x y z
N MET A 1 27.60 -25.89 11.84
CA MET A 1 27.83 -25.71 13.29
C MET A 1 28.51 -24.35 13.51
N MET A 2 27.94 -23.47 14.32
CA MET A 2 28.61 -22.22 14.65
C MET A 2 29.83 -22.52 15.55
N GLU A 3 31.00 -22.20 15.10
CA GLU A 3 32.27 -22.47 15.86
C GLU A 3 32.51 -21.47 16.99
N LYS A 4 31.77 -20.33 17.02
CA LYS A 4 31.91 -19.29 18.05
C LYS A 4 30.57 -18.89 18.61
N PRO A 5 30.46 -18.64 19.93
CA PRO A 5 29.22 -18.14 20.52
C PRO A 5 28.90 -16.73 19.97
N LEU A 6 27.61 -16.48 19.76
CA LEU A 6 27.14 -15.15 19.39
C LEU A 6 27.34 -14.18 20.56
N LEU A 7 27.77 -12.96 20.26
CA LEU A 7 27.92 -11.89 21.26
C LEU A 7 26.58 -11.24 21.63
N ALA A 8 25.57 -11.39 20.76
CA ALA A 8 24.22 -10.91 20.98
C ALA A 8 23.21 -11.97 20.49
N PRO A 9 22.01 -12.04 21.06
CA PRO A 9 20.99 -12.98 20.61
C PRO A 9 20.49 -12.60 19.20
N VAL A 10 20.20 -13.64 18.41
CA VAL A 10 19.48 -13.51 17.13
C VAL A 10 18.09 -14.09 17.31
N HIS A 11 17.08 -13.32 16.96
CA HIS A 11 15.68 -13.74 17.02
C HIS A 11 15.19 -14.00 15.61
N LEU A 12 14.58 -15.16 15.36
CA LEU A 12 13.88 -15.46 14.15
C LEU A 12 12.40 -15.16 14.37
N ALA A 13 11.85 -14.20 13.63
CA ALA A 13 10.44 -13.86 13.65
C ALA A 13 9.79 -14.39 12.36
N LEU A 14 8.74 -15.19 12.51
CA LEU A 14 7.96 -15.73 11.40
C LEU A 14 6.56 -15.11 11.45
N SER A 15 6.22 -14.36 10.44
CA SER A 15 4.89 -13.77 10.25
C SER A 15 4.05 -14.61 9.29
N ASN A 16 2.77 -14.33 9.23
CA ASN A 16 1.81 -14.88 8.28
C ASN A 16 0.97 -13.75 7.70
N ASP A 17 0.21 -14.04 6.64
CA ASP A 17 -0.70 -13.06 6.02
C ASP A 17 0.00 -11.76 5.56
N GLU A 18 1.27 -11.85 5.12
CA GLU A 18 2.00 -10.71 4.57
C GLU A 18 1.34 -10.25 3.27
N GLU A 19 1.04 -11.16 2.35
CA GLU A 19 0.52 -10.93 0.99
C GLU A 19 -0.84 -10.22 0.95
N ILE A 20 -1.62 -10.34 2.01
CA ILE A 20 -2.92 -9.67 2.13
C ILE A 20 -2.85 -8.32 2.87
N GLY A 21 -1.63 -7.76 3.00
CA GLY A 21 -1.41 -6.41 3.56
C GLY A 21 -0.73 -6.37 4.91
N CYS A 22 0.21 -7.28 5.17
CA CYS A 22 1.04 -7.34 6.38
C CYS A 22 0.18 -7.42 7.66
N ILE A 23 -0.85 -8.28 7.65
CA ILE A 23 -1.83 -8.34 8.74
C ILE A 23 -1.28 -9.11 9.93
N GLY A 24 -0.63 -10.24 9.69
CA GLY A 24 -0.19 -11.15 10.74
C GLY A 24 0.93 -10.60 11.62
N VAL A 25 1.85 -9.84 11.06
CA VAL A 25 2.96 -9.22 11.78
C VAL A 25 2.52 -8.27 12.89
N ARG A 26 1.33 -7.68 12.79
CA ARG A 26 0.82 -6.70 13.77
C ARG A 26 0.76 -7.27 15.17
N ARG A 27 0.37 -8.55 15.33
CA ARG A 27 0.38 -9.24 16.62
C ARG A 27 1.79 -9.37 17.21
N LEU A 28 2.79 -9.63 16.37
CA LEU A 28 4.18 -9.64 16.78
C LEU A 28 4.64 -8.25 17.23
N LEU A 29 4.24 -7.21 16.48
CA LEU A 29 4.58 -5.83 16.82
C LEU A 29 3.95 -5.39 18.15
N ASP A 30 2.73 -5.80 18.45
CA ASP A 30 2.09 -5.55 19.75
C ASP A 30 2.92 -6.16 20.89
N VAL A 31 3.34 -7.42 20.75
CA VAL A 31 4.20 -8.09 21.74
C VAL A 31 5.56 -7.38 21.88
N LEU A 32 6.17 -6.97 20.76
CA LEU A 32 7.45 -6.26 20.77
C LEU A 32 7.32 -4.85 21.34
N SER A 33 6.17 -4.19 21.15
CA SER A 33 5.90 -2.87 21.73
C SER A 33 5.97 -2.88 23.24
N ASP A 34 5.45 -3.92 23.86
CA ASP A 34 5.39 -4.09 25.31
C ASP A 34 6.65 -4.75 25.89
N HIS A 35 7.52 -5.28 25.04
CA HIS A 35 8.72 -5.99 25.51
C HIS A 35 9.77 -5.01 26.05
N PRO A 36 10.33 -5.25 27.26
CA PRO A 36 11.28 -4.35 27.90
C PRO A 36 12.61 -4.22 27.13
N VAL A 37 12.98 -5.25 26.37
CA VAL A 37 14.19 -5.24 25.52
C VAL A 37 13.78 -5.49 24.07
N LYS A 38 13.99 -4.49 23.23
CA LYS A 38 13.70 -4.59 21.80
C LYS A 38 14.94 -4.99 21.02
N PRO A 39 14.80 -5.70 19.89
CA PRO A 39 15.90 -5.89 18.95
C PRO A 39 16.50 -4.55 18.52
N ALA A 40 17.83 -4.49 18.42
CA ALA A 40 18.54 -3.28 18.02
C ALA A 40 18.33 -2.94 16.53
N MET A 41 18.02 -3.95 15.71
CA MET A 41 17.80 -3.85 14.27
C MET A 41 17.02 -5.05 13.74
N GLY A 42 16.41 -4.91 12.56
CA GLY A 42 15.70 -5.97 11.86
C GLY A 42 16.16 -6.14 10.42
N ILE A 43 16.12 -7.38 9.94
CA ILE A 43 16.32 -7.72 8.53
C ILE A 43 15.09 -8.47 8.07
N ILE A 44 14.42 -7.94 7.06
CA ILE A 44 13.20 -8.54 6.47
C ILE A 44 13.61 -9.29 5.21
N GLY A 45 13.26 -10.58 5.15
CA GLY A 45 13.75 -11.52 4.14
C GLY A 45 12.91 -11.52 2.85
N GLU A 46 12.87 -10.41 2.13
CA GLU A 46 12.22 -10.35 0.80
C GLU A 46 13.23 -10.67 -0.33
N PRO A 47 12.73 -11.04 -1.53
CA PRO A 47 13.59 -11.44 -2.65
C PRO A 47 14.27 -10.24 -3.32
N THR A 48 15.40 -9.82 -2.79
CA THR A 48 16.19 -8.66 -3.24
C THR A 48 17.49 -9.03 -3.96
N MET A 49 17.70 -10.30 -4.31
CA MET A 49 18.98 -10.79 -4.83
C MET A 49 20.13 -10.48 -3.87
N MET A 50 19.90 -10.57 -2.57
CA MET A 50 20.82 -10.21 -1.48
C MET A 50 21.31 -8.75 -1.53
N LYS A 51 20.62 -7.84 -2.23
CA LYS A 51 20.91 -6.40 -2.17
C LYS A 51 20.23 -5.77 -0.97
N VAL A 52 20.92 -4.80 -0.36
CA VAL A 52 20.41 -4.08 0.80
C VAL A 52 19.41 -3.02 0.36
N ILE A 53 18.16 -3.17 0.77
CA ILE A 53 17.10 -2.20 0.52
C ILE A 53 16.84 -1.44 1.82
N ASN A 54 17.05 -0.13 1.79
CA ASN A 54 16.85 0.74 2.94
C ASN A 54 15.55 1.55 2.90
N ALA A 55 14.85 1.57 1.76
CA ALA A 55 13.60 2.29 1.63
C ALA A 55 12.61 1.58 0.69
N HIS A 56 11.33 1.61 1.05
CA HIS A 56 10.24 1.18 0.19
C HIS A 56 9.01 2.06 0.38
N LYS A 57 8.13 2.09 -0.63
CA LYS A 57 6.87 2.84 -0.55
C LYS A 57 5.91 2.23 0.46
N GLY A 58 5.12 3.09 1.11
CA GLY A 58 3.92 2.67 1.82
C GLY A 58 2.78 2.36 0.84
N LYS A 59 1.79 1.61 1.31
CA LYS A 59 0.61 1.24 0.53
C LYS A 59 -0.64 1.38 1.39
N HIS A 60 -1.72 1.93 0.78
CA HIS A 60 -3.07 1.85 1.33
C HIS A 60 -4.04 1.52 0.20
N SER A 61 -5.03 0.72 0.49
CA SER A 61 -6.03 0.30 -0.49
C SER A 61 -7.45 0.36 0.09
N TRP A 62 -8.40 0.70 -0.78
CA TRP A 62 -9.80 0.85 -0.42
C TRP A 62 -10.69 0.17 -1.43
N ARG A 63 -11.81 -0.33 -0.91
CA ARG A 63 -13.00 -0.67 -1.67
C ARG A 63 -13.94 0.53 -1.63
N VAL A 64 -14.50 0.89 -2.77
CA VAL A 64 -15.53 1.91 -2.90
C VAL A 64 -16.81 1.23 -3.34
N SER A 65 -17.85 1.29 -2.50
CA SER A 65 -19.17 0.75 -2.79
C SER A 65 -20.14 1.89 -3.00
N ILE A 66 -20.78 1.94 -4.16
CA ILE A 66 -21.71 2.98 -4.56
C ILE A 66 -23.12 2.37 -4.64
N ARG A 67 -24.03 2.92 -3.84
CA ARG A 67 -25.46 2.64 -3.90
C ARG A 67 -26.17 3.79 -4.61
N GLY A 68 -26.69 3.50 -5.78
CA GLY A 68 -27.55 4.39 -6.56
C GLY A 68 -29.02 4.06 -6.39
N ARG A 69 -29.82 4.44 -7.39
CA ARG A 69 -31.25 4.16 -7.48
C ARG A 69 -31.60 3.64 -8.87
N ALA A 70 -32.17 2.45 -8.94
CA ALA A 70 -32.65 1.88 -10.20
C ALA A 70 -33.82 2.65 -10.78
N ALA A 71 -33.83 2.78 -12.11
CA ALA A 71 -34.96 3.31 -12.89
C ALA A 71 -34.95 2.69 -14.29
N HIS A 72 -35.98 2.86 -15.05
CA HIS A 72 -35.98 2.49 -16.46
C HIS A 72 -35.05 3.43 -17.24
N SER A 73 -34.22 2.91 -18.13
CA SER A 73 -33.21 3.71 -18.86
C SER A 73 -33.85 4.80 -19.78
N ALA A 74 -35.14 4.71 -20.09
CA ALA A 74 -35.87 5.78 -20.77
C ALA A 74 -36.13 7.01 -19.87
N TYR A 75 -36.04 6.85 -18.55
CA TYR A 75 -36.26 7.88 -17.55
C TYR A 75 -35.06 8.00 -16.59
N PRO A 76 -33.86 8.26 -17.10
CA PRO A 76 -32.62 8.21 -16.29
C PRO A 76 -32.64 9.24 -15.15
N ILE A 77 -33.34 10.33 -15.29
CA ILE A 77 -33.50 11.39 -14.26
C ILE A 77 -34.24 10.92 -13.00
N GLU A 78 -34.99 9.81 -13.07
CA GLU A 78 -35.69 9.21 -11.93
C GLU A 78 -34.79 8.28 -11.12
N GLY A 79 -33.59 7.97 -11.63
CA GLY A 79 -32.59 7.11 -11.00
C GLY A 79 -31.31 7.85 -10.60
N VAL A 80 -30.46 7.14 -9.91
CA VAL A 80 -29.05 7.54 -9.65
C VAL A 80 -28.13 6.44 -10.18
N ASN A 81 -27.40 6.73 -11.25
CA ASN A 81 -26.56 5.76 -11.93
C ASN A 81 -25.25 5.56 -11.18
N ALA A 82 -25.14 4.46 -10.44
CA ALA A 82 -23.95 4.12 -9.65
C ALA A 82 -22.69 3.96 -10.51
N VAL A 83 -22.83 3.53 -11.77
CA VAL A 83 -21.70 3.37 -12.70
C VAL A 83 -21.18 4.74 -13.16
N GLU A 84 -22.07 5.69 -13.43
CA GLU A 84 -21.68 7.08 -13.76
C GLU A 84 -20.99 7.76 -12.58
N MET A 85 -21.50 7.59 -11.35
CA MET A 85 -20.86 8.10 -10.14
C MET A 85 -19.47 7.49 -9.93
N ALA A 86 -19.31 6.19 -10.18
CA ALA A 86 -18.00 5.54 -10.16
C ALA A 86 -17.05 6.13 -11.21
N ALA A 87 -17.51 6.36 -12.42
CA ALA A 87 -16.71 6.93 -13.51
C ALA A 87 -16.24 8.36 -13.17
N GLU A 88 -17.09 9.20 -12.60
CA GLU A 88 -16.75 10.56 -12.16
C GLU A 88 -15.72 10.54 -11.03
N LEU A 89 -15.91 9.67 -10.03
CA LEU A 89 -14.97 9.51 -8.93
C LEU A 89 -13.61 8.99 -9.41
N ILE A 90 -13.59 8.00 -10.29
CA ILE A 90 -12.36 7.49 -10.93
C ILE A 90 -11.67 8.60 -11.73
N ALA A 91 -12.41 9.41 -12.47
CA ALA A 91 -11.84 10.54 -13.19
C ALA A 91 -11.23 11.57 -12.22
N HIS A 92 -11.85 11.80 -11.04
CA HIS A 92 -11.27 12.64 -10.01
C HIS A 92 -9.98 12.05 -9.42
N ILE A 93 -9.95 10.76 -9.06
CA ILE A 93 -8.74 10.07 -8.58
C ILE A 93 -7.61 10.21 -9.60
N ARG A 94 -7.89 10.09 -10.89
CA ARG A 94 -6.91 10.31 -11.96
C ARG A 94 -6.42 11.76 -12.03
N ARG A 95 -7.28 12.76 -11.78
CA ARG A 95 -6.86 14.17 -11.69
C ARG A 95 -5.91 14.38 -10.51
N VAL A 96 -6.24 13.82 -9.33
CA VAL A 96 -5.34 13.85 -8.16
C VAL A 96 -3.98 13.23 -8.52
N TYR A 97 -3.99 12.07 -9.16
CA TYR A 97 -2.74 11.43 -9.61
C TYR A 97 -1.96 12.29 -10.61
N GLY A 98 -2.64 12.96 -11.54
CA GLY A 98 -2.01 13.93 -12.45
C GLY A 98 -1.27 15.04 -11.70
N GLN A 99 -1.90 15.61 -10.66
CA GLN A 99 -1.28 16.64 -9.82
C GLN A 99 -0.06 16.11 -9.05
N VAL A 100 -0.14 14.87 -8.53
CA VAL A 100 0.99 14.21 -7.86
C VAL A 100 2.19 14.09 -8.79
N ARG A 101 1.97 13.68 -10.04
CA ARG A 101 3.04 13.55 -11.04
C ARG A 101 3.68 14.88 -11.44
N GLU A 102 2.89 15.94 -11.47
CA GLU A 102 3.35 17.26 -11.93
C GLU A 102 3.99 18.09 -10.83
N ARG A 103 3.53 17.96 -9.61
CA ARG A 103 3.84 18.88 -8.51
C ARG A 103 4.12 18.19 -7.18
N GLY A 104 3.97 16.86 -7.10
CA GLY A 104 4.24 16.09 -5.88
C GLY A 104 5.74 15.95 -5.60
N PRO A 105 6.09 15.42 -4.44
CA PRO A 105 7.46 15.04 -4.11
C PRO A 105 8.02 14.04 -5.10
N ILE A 106 9.33 14.18 -5.39
CA ILE A 106 10.08 13.32 -6.30
C ILE A 106 11.27 12.74 -5.53
N ASP A 107 11.46 11.43 -5.63
CA ASP A 107 12.64 10.73 -5.15
C ASP A 107 13.17 9.81 -6.26
N GLU A 108 14.22 10.26 -6.94
CA GLU A 108 14.83 9.58 -8.09
C GLU A 108 15.49 8.23 -7.72
N GLY A 109 15.61 7.92 -6.44
CA GLY A 109 16.06 6.60 -5.97
C GLY A 109 15.07 5.47 -6.25
N TYR A 110 13.80 5.80 -6.53
CA TYR A 110 12.79 4.82 -6.91
C TYR A 110 12.63 4.71 -8.42
N ARG A 111 12.41 3.50 -8.92
CA ARG A 111 12.07 3.27 -10.34
C ARG A 111 10.84 4.10 -10.80
N VAL A 112 9.86 4.32 -9.92
CA VAL A 112 8.77 5.27 -10.10
C VAL A 112 8.96 6.35 -9.04
N PRO A 113 9.45 7.54 -9.39
CA PRO A 113 10.03 8.50 -8.44
C PRO A 113 8.98 9.29 -7.63
N HIS A 114 7.71 9.08 -7.82
CA HIS A 114 6.60 9.77 -7.17
C HIS A 114 5.58 8.78 -6.60
N SER A 115 4.68 9.24 -5.74
CA SER A 115 3.54 8.45 -5.28
C SER A 115 2.58 8.13 -6.42
N THR A 116 1.92 6.99 -6.34
CA THR A 116 1.01 6.51 -7.38
C THR A 116 -0.38 6.23 -6.84
N LEU A 117 -1.41 6.53 -7.63
CA LEU A 117 -2.79 6.13 -7.40
C LEU A 117 -3.20 5.21 -8.54
N HIS A 118 -3.64 4.01 -8.21
CA HIS A 118 -4.01 2.97 -9.18
C HIS A 118 -5.43 2.49 -8.95
N ILE A 119 -6.21 2.42 -10.05
CA ILE A 119 -7.56 1.85 -10.03
C ILE A 119 -7.43 0.36 -10.39
N GLY A 120 -7.97 -0.49 -9.55
CA GLY A 120 -8.01 -1.93 -9.75
C GLY A 120 -9.33 -2.39 -10.41
N PRO A 121 -9.92 -3.50 -9.92
CA PRO A 121 -11.17 -4.02 -10.48
C PRO A 121 -12.33 -3.06 -10.28
N ILE A 122 -13.28 -3.10 -11.22
CA ILE A 122 -14.56 -2.40 -11.16
C ILE A 122 -15.66 -3.34 -11.65
N GLU A 123 -16.79 -3.32 -10.95
CA GLU A 123 -17.99 -4.09 -11.30
C GLU A 123 -19.24 -3.26 -11.03
N GLY A 124 -20.19 -3.22 -11.98
CA GLY A 124 -21.46 -2.50 -11.80
C GLY A 124 -22.42 -2.66 -12.97
N GLY A 125 -23.70 -2.44 -12.67
CA GLY A 125 -24.79 -2.61 -13.63
C GLY A 125 -25.19 -4.07 -13.87
N ARG A 126 -26.42 -4.26 -14.39
CA ARG A 126 -26.98 -5.61 -14.65
C ARG A 126 -27.52 -5.75 -16.06
N ALA A 127 -28.16 -4.71 -16.60
CA ALA A 127 -28.75 -4.70 -17.92
C ALA A 127 -28.77 -3.29 -18.50
N LEU A 128 -28.66 -3.18 -19.84
CA LEU A 128 -28.58 -1.90 -20.51
C LEU A 128 -29.84 -1.02 -20.33
N ASN A 129 -31.01 -1.63 -20.17
CA ASN A 129 -32.29 -0.94 -20.03
C ASN A 129 -32.67 -0.59 -18.58
N ILE A 130 -31.76 -0.73 -17.62
CA ILE A 130 -31.94 -0.39 -16.20
C ILE A 130 -30.82 0.56 -15.79
N VAL A 131 -31.16 1.68 -15.14
CA VAL A 131 -30.20 2.57 -14.48
C VAL A 131 -29.48 1.76 -13.39
N PRO A 132 -28.13 1.60 -13.42
CA PRO A 132 -27.40 0.84 -12.42
C PRO A 132 -27.57 1.38 -11.00
N ASP A 133 -28.04 0.56 -10.08
CA ASP A 133 -28.25 0.88 -8.67
C ASP A 133 -27.06 0.49 -7.77
N ALA A 134 -26.05 -0.18 -8.33
CA ALA A 134 -24.85 -0.58 -7.61
C ALA A 134 -23.63 -0.56 -8.51
N CYS A 135 -22.50 -0.11 -7.95
CA CYS A 135 -21.17 -0.24 -8.53
C CYS A 135 -20.14 -0.35 -7.42
N GLU A 136 -19.17 -1.21 -7.60
CA GLU A 136 -18.00 -1.35 -6.71
C GLU A 136 -16.74 -1.20 -7.53
N PHE A 137 -15.73 -0.53 -6.96
CA PHE A 137 -14.37 -0.58 -7.49
C PHE A 137 -13.36 -0.54 -6.36
N ARG A 138 -12.11 -0.88 -6.67
CA ARG A 138 -11.00 -0.81 -5.72
C ARG A 138 -9.89 0.08 -6.27
N PHE A 139 -9.23 0.78 -5.37
CA PHE A 139 -8.06 1.56 -5.71
C PHE A 139 -7.00 1.46 -4.61
N GLU A 140 -5.75 1.75 -4.97
CA GLU A 140 -4.64 1.83 -4.03
C GLU A 140 -3.83 3.11 -4.23
N VAL A 141 -3.20 3.53 -3.16
CA VAL A 141 -2.16 4.56 -3.14
C VAL A 141 -0.87 3.91 -2.68
N ARG A 142 0.20 4.05 -3.48
CA ARG A 142 1.57 3.76 -3.05
C ARG A 142 2.29 5.08 -2.90
N HIS A 143 2.61 5.44 -1.67
CA HIS A 143 3.17 6.74 -1.35
C HIS A 143 4.65 6.65 -0.97
N LEU A 144 5.40 7.73 -1.22
CA LEU A 144 6.74 7.88 -0.70
C LEU A 144 6.72 7.85 0.84
N PRO A 145 7.77 7.39 1.51
CA PRO A 145 7.77 7.22 2.97
C PRO A 145 7.47 8.52 3.76
N GLU A 146 7.84 9.67 3.21
CA GLU A 146 7.60 10.98 3.81
C GLU A 146 6.17 11.48 3.66
N GLU A 147 5.38 10.85 2.79
CA GLU A 147 3.98 11.21 2.54
C GLU A 147 3.04 10.32 3.34
N LYS A 148 1.82 10.79 3.50
CA LYS A 148 0.75 10.05 4.16
C LYS A 148 -0.36 9.75 3.16
N ALA A 149 -0.81 8.49 3.10
CA ALA A 149 -1.93 8.10 2.27
C ALA A 149 -3.20 8.90 2.57
N ASP A 150 -3.41 9.28 3.83
CA ASP A 150 -4.54 10.09 4.29
C ASP A 150 -4.67 11.42 3.54
N TYR A 151 -3.56 12.03 3.13
CA TYR A 151 -3.59 13.27 2.34
C TYR A 151 -4.34 13.08 1.03
N TYR A 152 -4.10 11.98 0.33
CA TYR A 152 -4.79 11.65 -0.91
C TYR A 152 -6.23 11.22 -0.67
N PHE A 153 -6.44 10.43 0.37
CA PHE A 153 -7.76 9.94 0.74
C PHE A 153 -8.72 11.07 1.10
N GLN A 154 -8.27 12.06 1.85
CA GLN A 154 -9.05 13.26 2.19
C GLN A 154 -9.47 14.06 0.96
N GLN A 155 -8.62 14.21 -0.05
CA GLN A 155 -9.00 14.89 -1.30
C GLN A 155 -10.09 14.13 -2.05
N ILE A 156 -10.01 12.79 -2.05
CA ILE A 156 -10.99 11.92 -2.72
C ILE A 156 -12.34 11.95 -1.98
N THR A 157 -12.33 11.84 -0.66
CA THR A 157 -13.56 11.88 0.15
C THR A 157 -14.22 13.26 0.13
N ALA A 158 -13.44 14.32 0.18
CA ALA A 158 -13.97 15.69 0.06
C ALA A 158 -14.68 15.92 -1.28
N TYR A 159 -14.17 15.35 -2.38
CA TYR A 159 -14.86 15.41 -3.67
C TYR A 159 -16.21 14.66 -3.63
N VAL A 160 -16.24 13.49 -3.01
CA VAL A 160 -17.50 12.74 -2.84
C VAL A 160 -18.52 13.54 -2.04
N GLU A 161 -18.11 14.10 -0.92
CA GLU A 161 -19.00 14.84 -0.01
C GLU A 161 -19.52 16.15 -0.62
N ASN A 162 -18.69 16.88 -1.36
CA ASN A 162 -19.04 18.21 -1.86
C ASN A 162 -19.62 18.20 -3.27
N GLU A 163 -19.26 17.22 -4.10
CA GLU A 163 -19.63 17.24 -5.52
C GLU A 163 -20.60 16.10 -5.90
N LEU A 164 -20.40 14.87 -5.40
CA LEU A 164 -21.20 13.73 -5.85
C LEU A 164 -22.47 13.53 -5.00
N LEU A 165 -22.32 13.44 -3.67
CA LEU A 165 -23.43 13.14 -2.78
C LEU A 165 -24.59 14.16 -2.85
N PRO A 166 -24.35 15.48 -2.98
CA PRO A 166 -25.48 16.42 -3.09
C PRO A 166 -26.39 16.16 -4.29
N GLY A 167 -25.81 15.83 -5.45
CA GLY A 167 -26.57 15.48 -6.65
C GLY A 167 -27.31 14.15 -6.51
N MET A 168 -26.68 13.15 -5.90
CA MET A 168 -27.29 11.86 -5.63
C MET A 168 -28.48 11.99 -4.67
N HIS A 169 -28.29 12.70 -3.55
CA HIS A 169 -29.31 12.89 -2.52
C HIS A 169 -30.49 13.76 -2.96
N ALA A 170 -30.30 14.64 -3.96
CA ALA A 170 -31.37 15.40 -4.55
C ALA A 170 -32.41 14.51 -5.28
N VAL A 171 -31.97 13.33 -5.77
CA VAL A 171 -32.84 12.33 -6.41
C VAL A 171 -33.35 11.31 -5.40
N ASP A 172 -32.44 10.79 -4.55
CA ASP A 172 -32.78 9.80 -3.53
C ASP A 172 -31.79 9.90 -2.33
N PRO A 173 -32.29 10.31 -1.14
CA PRO A 173 -31.45 10.48 0.06
C PRO A 173 -30.86 9.18 0.60
N ASP A 174 -31.35 8.01 0.17
CA ASP A 174 -30.81 6.71 0.58
C ASP A 174 -29.60 6.25 -0.24
N THR A 175 -29.19 7.02 -1.25
CA THR A 175 -27.98 6.74 -2.04
C THR A 175 -26.72 7.02 -1.25
N SER A 176 -25.63 6.34 -1.58
CA SER A 176 -24.38 6.47 -0.81
C SER A 176 -23.14 6.10 -1.59
N ILE A 177 -22.00 6.62 -1.16
CA ILE A 177 -20.64 6.20 -1.56
C ILE A 177 -19.88 5.89 -0.28
N VAL A 178 -19.50 4.63 -0.10
CA VAL A 178 -18.85 4.13 1.12
C VAL A 178 -17.45 3.64 0.78
N PHE A 179 -16.48 4.04 1.61
CA PHE A 179 -15.10 3.58 1.53
C PHE A 179 -14.81 2.58 2.65
N GLU A 180 -14.30 1.43 2.28
CA GLU A 180 -13.79 0.42 3.22
C GLU A 180 -12.28 0.29 3.04
N THR A 181 -11.52 0.47 4.11
CA THR A 181 -10.07 0.22 4.09
C THR A 181 -9.83 -1.29 4.02
N LEU A 182 -9.12 -1.74 3.00
CA LEU A 182 -8.79 -3.16 2.80
C LEU A 182 -7.45 -3.51 3.46
N ALA A 183 -6.42 -2.70 3.21
CA ALA A 183 -5.09 -2.90 3.76
C ALA A 183 -4.31 -1.58 3.77
N GLY A 184 -3.32 -1.49 4.65
CA GLY A 184 -2.41 -0.35 4.68
C GLY A 184 -1.19 -0.62 5.56
N TYR A 185 -0.03 -0.18 5.07
CA TYR A 185 1.23 -0.18 5.79
C TYR A 185 2.07 1.03 5.40
N PRO A 186 2.89 1.57 6.33
CA PRO A 186 3.76 2.71 6.06
C PRO A 186 4.93 2.33 5.16
N GLY A 187 5.58 3.32 4.57
CA GLY A 187 6.86 3.14 3.88
C GLY A 187 8.01 2.91 4.86
N LEU A 188 9.06 2.29 4.36
CA LEU A 188 10.35 2.20 5.03
C LEU A 188 11.24 3.36 4.55
N ASN A 189 11.92 4.03 5.48
CA ASN A 189 12.95 5.03 5.17
C ASN A 189 14.08 4.98 6.21
N THR A 190 14.87 3.92 6.16
CA THR A 190 16.05 3.77 7.00
C THR A 190 17.21 4.58 6.38
N PRO A 191 17.86 5.48 7.14
CA PRO A 191 19.00 6.23 6.62
C PRO A 191 20.09 5.33 6.03
N ALA A 192 20.67 5.73 4.91
CA ALA A 192 21.71 4.92 4.24
C ALA A 192 22.94 4.67 5.12
N ASP A 193 23.21 5.55 6.07
CA ASP A 193 24.31 5.42 7.04
C ASP A 193 23.90 4.74 8.36
N ALA A 194 22.67 4.23 8.45
CA ALA A 194 22.19 3.57 9.67
C ALA A 194 23.02 2.31 10.01
N PRO A 195 23.19 1.99 11.30
CA PRO A 195 23.96 0.81 11.72
C PRO A 195 23.49 -0.50 11.10
N VAL A 196 22.19 -0.69 10.89
CA VAL A 196 21.63 -1.89 10.27
C VAL A 196 22.06 -2.03 8.80
N VAL A 197 22.10 -0.93 8.05
CA VAL A 197 22.55 -0.90 6.66
C VAL A 197 24.02 -1.34 6.59
N ARG A 198 24.88 -0.68 7.35
CA ARG A 198 26.31 -1.00 7.41
C ARG A 198 26.59 -2.43 7.89
N PHE A 199 25.80 -2.92 8.85
CA PHE A 199 25.93 -4.28 9.36
C PHE A 199 25.64 -5.31 8.27
N VAL A 200 24.53 -5.14 7.52
CA VAL A 200 24.18 -6.09 6.47
C VAL A 200 25.13 -5.99 5.28
N GLN A 201 25.53 -4.78 4.87
CA GLN A 201 26.57 -4.59 3.84
C GLN A 201 27.89 -5.28 4.22
N MET A 202 28.31 -5.17 5.49
CA MET A 202 29.51 -5.86 5.98
C MET A 202 29.38 -7.40 5.90
N LEU A 203 28.21 -7.96 6.24
CA LEU A 203 27.99 -9.40 6.15
C LEU A 203 28.01 -9.91 4.70
N LEU A 204 27.56 -9.09 3.77
CA LEU A 204 27.48 -9.42 2.34
C LEU A 204 28.74 -9.06 1.57
N GLU A 205 29.71 -8.39 2.21
CA GLU A 205 30.86 -7.78 1.53
C GLU A 205 30.44 -6.84 0.39
N ASP A 206 29.24 -6.21 0.52
CA ASP A 206 28.63 -5.30 -0.46
C ASP A 206 29.02 -3.85 -0.13
N THR A 207 29.59 -3.15 -1.09
CA THR A 207 29.98 -1.74 -0.98
C THR A 207 29.11 -0.80 -1.79
N ASP A 208 28.09 -1.34 -2.47
CA ASP A 208 27.14 -0.54 -3.23
C ASP A 208 26.26 0.30 -2.30
N ASP A 209 25.78 1.43 -2.80
CA ASP A 209 24.75 2.20 -2.09
C ASP A 209 23.46 1.36 -1.91
N PRO A 210 22.80 1.45 -0.73
CA PRO A 210 21.54 0.76 -0.52
C PRO A 210 20.47 1.24 -1.50
N GLN A 211 19.62 0.32 -1.91
CA GLN A 211 18.62 0.58 -2.95
C GLN A 211 17.23 0.90 -2.37
N LYS A 212 16.38 1.50 -3.21
CA LYS A 212 14.98 1.77 -2.92
C LYS A 212 14.07 0.97 -3.85
N ILE A 213 12.98 0.41 -3.30
CA ILE A 213 12.02 -0.39 -4.08
C ILE A 213 10.60 0.20 -4.01
N SER A 214 9.82 0.01 -5.09
CA SER A 214 8.46 0.57 -5.17
C SER A 214 7.38 -0.36 -4.59
N PHE A 215 7.68 -1.64 -4.37
CA PHE A 215 6.83 -2.54 -3.60
C PHE A 215 7.14 -2.42 -2.11
N GLY A 216 6.27 -2.90 -1.24
CA GLY A 216 6.44 -2.77 0.20
C GLY A 216 6.67 -4.10 0.87
N SER A 217 6.95 -4.05 2.17
CA SER A 217 7.14 -5.19 3.05
C SER A 217 6.72 -4.82 4.47
N GLU A 218 6.85 -5.75 5.39
CA GLU A 218 6.59 -5.53 6.83
C GLU A 218 7.60 -4.55 7.48
N ALA A 219 8.75 -4.27 6.84
CA ALA A 219 9.82 -3.45 7.41
C ALA A 219 9.37 -2.05 7.84
N GLY A 220 8.47 -1.42 7.06
CA GLY A 220 7.90 -0.12 7.42
C GLY A 220 7.14 -0.15 8.74
N LEU A 221 6.42 -1.24 9.04
CA LEU A 221 5.67 -1.41 10.28
C LEU A 221 6.60 -1.52 11.50
N PHE A 222 7.73 -2.25 11.39
CA PHE A 222 8.72 -2.30 12.46
C PHE A 222 9.31 -0.92 12.77
N GLY A 223 9.65 -0.16 11.73
CA GLY A 223 10.14 1.21 11.89
C GLY A 223 9.12 2.15 12.52
N ASP A 224 7.88 2.08 12.07
CA ASP A 224 6.80 2.99 12.51
C ASP A 224 6.30 2.66 13.91
N GLN A 225 5.92 1.41 14.20
CA GLN A 225 5.24 1.05 15.45
C GLN A 225 6.21 0.80 16.61
N VAL A 226 7.31 0.08 16.38
CA VAL A 226 8.22 -0.34 17.47
C VAL A 226 9.58 0.35 17.42
N LYS A 227 9.81 1.23 16.43
CA LYS A 227 11.03 2.02 16.28
C LYS A 227 12.30 1.17 16.12
N ILE A 228 12.17 -0.01 15.54
CA ILE A 228 13.29 -0.88 15.20
C ILE A 228 13.75 -0.52 13.78
N PRO A 229 14.99 -0.04 13.59
CA PRO A 229 15.52 0.26 12.26
C PRO A 229 15.68 -1.05 11.48
N CYS A 230 15.08 -1.11 10.29
CA CYS A 230 15.07 -2.29 9.44
C CYS A 230 15.69 -2.01 8.07
N VAL A 231 16.16 -3.08 7.45
CA VAL A 231 16.42 -3.17 6.02
C VAL A 231 15.71 -4.39 5.47
N VAL A 232 15.50 -4.37 4.16
CA VAL A 232 14.98 -5.53 3.44
C VAL A 232 16.16 -6.15 2.69
N CYS A 233 16.37 -7.45 2.88
CA CYS A 233 17.44 -8.19 2.22
C CYS A 233 17.16 -9.68 2.30
N GLY A 234 17.15 -10.35 1.17
CA GLY A 234 16.97 -11.80 1.11
C GLY A 234 17.28 -12.38 -0.27
N PRO A 235 17.38 -13.72 -0.35
CA PRO A 235 17.66 -14.43 -1.58
C PRO A 235 16.48 -14.37 -2.55
N GLY A 236 16.75 -14.70 -3.82
CA GLY A 236 15.77 -14.73 -4.88
C GLY A 236 15.47 -13.36 -5.49
N SER A 237 14.71 -13.38 -6.56
CA SER A 237 14.37 -12.21 -7.36
C SER A 237 12.87 -11.94 -7.32
N ILE A 238 12.48 -10.69 -7.12
CA ILE A 238 11.09 -10.25 -7.23
C ILE A 238 10.45 -10.59 -8.59
N LEU A 239 11.25 -10.84 -9.62
CA LEU A 239 10.76 -11.24 -10.93
C LEU A 239 10.20 -12.68 -10.94
N GLN A 240 10.52 -13.49 -9.93
CA GLN A 240 10.00 -14.84 -9.74
C GLN A 240 8.77 -14.87 -8.82
N ALA A 241 8.60 -13.83 -8.00
CA ALA A 241 7.49 -13.74 -7.05
C ALA A 241 6.13 -13.74 -7.75
N HIS A 242 5.12 -14.37 -7.12
CA HIS A 242 3.72 -14.45 -7.58
C HIS A 242 3.54 -15.17 -8.92
N ARG A 243 4.44 -16.11 -9.24
CA ARG A 243 4.37 -16.94 -10.44
C ARG A 243 4.16 -18.42 -10.10
N PRO A 244 3.52 -19.19 -10.96
CA PRO A 244 3.60 -20.64 -10.86
C PRO A 244 5.07 -21.09 -10.88
N ASP A 245 5.38 -22.09 -10.05
CA ASP A 245 6.74 -22.65 -9.93
C ASP A 245 7.78 -21.62 -9.47
N GLU A 246 7.42 -20.73 -8.56
CA GLU A 246 8.34 -19.79 -7.90
C GLU A 246 9.51 -20.55 -7.27
N TYR A 247 10.72 -20.06 -7.48
CA TYR A 247 11.95 -20.69 -7.00
C TYR A 247 12.99 -19.67 -6.53
N VAL A 248 13.93 -20.15 -5.73
CA VAL A 248 15.13 -19.43 -5.35
C VAL A 248 16.32 -20.22 -5.90
N GLU A 249 17.26 -19.54 -6.57
CA GLU A 249 18.52 -20.11 -7.00
C GLU A 249 19.42 -20.36 -5.78
N GLU A 250 20.10 -21.53 -5.73
CA GLU A 250 21.05 -21.89 -4.67
C GLU A 250 22.39 -21.16 -4.81
#